data_33ca3305cdb96af34eba157ab7c00f5a
#
_entry.id   33ca3305cdb96af34eba157ab7c00f5a
#
_cell.length_a   1.000
_cell.length_b   1.000
_cell.length_c   1.000
_cell.angle_alpha   90.00
_cell.angle_beta   90.00
_cell.angle_gamma   90.00
#
_symmetry.space_group_name_H-M   'P 1'
#
loop_
_entity.id
_entity.type
_entity.pdbx_description
1 polymer ?
#
loop_
_entity_poly.entity_id
_entity_poly.type
_entity_poly.pdbx_seq_one_letter_code
_entity_poly.pdbx_strand_id
1 'polypeptide(L)'
;MKQKTVTLIGLFFLAILIGVASPTVYAENKEQDNHTFTQPFQNKTISLTGTSVRSTMYFTKIDYWDVKKASFNMTYQITQLKNNQTSDLTVAVNGVKFYSWRPENTTGIQQKTIEIPLELIKETNTLTVEGQIINRAGNDMYNLIETPANWLTMYEGSNVNFQYDLQLPENTIHSFYNHFVGADTIANKHSVILTPENASEKELAAATHALAGAARLITTSEELLPMASLNKEQSAPYQLIIASYDKLPDQYKSQIDSKRVEDQAVLKFFNQPDKHVLVATSKDEDLLVRAGRYLANYELMTQTDKEETTVDENTDTFSSTLEFDGNYPLTSTGDKLEGAYHQEQTYFVNLPVDRNNANGSRVHLHFKYAENLDFDSSLVTVYANDKPIGSKKL
;
A
#
# COMPACT_ATOMS: atom_id res chain seq x y z
N MET A 1 48.49 -54.25 -64.82
CA MET A 1 49.54 -53.31 -65.24
C MET A 1 48.95 -52.31 -66.20
N LYS A 2 48.76 -51.12 -65.80
CA LYS A 2 48.73 -49.84 -66.51
C LYS A 2 48.11 -48.84 -65.62
N GLN A 3 48.89 -47.96 -65.02
CA GLN A 3 48.52 -46.79 -64.37
C GLN A 3 47.79 -45.82 -65.32
N LYS A 4 46.68 -45.25 -64.88
CA LYS A 4 46.08 -44.09 -65.53
C LYS A 4 46.09 -42.92 -64.54
N THR A 5 46.89 -41.97 -64.85
CA THR A 5 47.00 -40.63 -64.23
C THR A 5 45.72 -39.89 -64.58
N VAL A 6 45.00 -39.34 -63.56
CA VAL A 6 43.90 -38.43 -63.77
C VAL A 6 44.35 -37.07 -63.27
N THR A 7 44.45 -36.14 -64.20
CA THR A 7 44.77 -34.72 -63.93
C THR A 7 43.55 -33.99 -63.42
N LEU A 8 43.62 -33.46 -62.22
CA LEU A 8 42.54 -32.69 -61.61
C LEU A 8 42.79 -31.21 -61.94
N ILE A 9 41.90 -30.59 -62.73
CA ILE A 9 41.89 -29.20 -63.05
C ILE A 9 41.19 -28.51 -61.91
N GLY A 10 41.92 -27.71 -61.13
CA GLY A 10 41.37 -26.84 -60.04
C GLY A 10 40.76 -25.56 -60.63
N LEU A 11 39.46 -25.45 -60.49
CA LEU A 11 38.73 -24.19 -60.69
C LEU A 11 38.79 -23.35 -59.43
N PHE A 12 39.51 -22.21 -59.48
CA PHE A 12 39.54 -21.20 -58.42
C PHE A 12 38.26 -20.38 -58.52
N PHE A 13 37.32 -20.60 -57.63
CA PHE A 13 36.18 -19.69 -57.42
C PHE A 13 36.59 -18.62 -56.42
N LEU A 14 36.82 -17.40 -56.91
CA LEU A 14 36.98 -16.20 -56.05
C LEU A 14 35.57 -15.77 -55.58
N ALA A 15 35.17 -16.18 -54.37
CA ALA A 15 33.94 -15.67 -53.74
C ALA A 15 34.24 -14.32 -53.09
N ILE A 16 33.74 -13.23 -53.69
CA ILE A 16 33.73 -11.89 -53.09
C ILE A 16 32.67 -11.94 -52.01
N LEU A 17 33.09 -12.04 -50.74
CA LEU A 17 32.23 -11.81 -49.57
C LEU A 17 31.93 -10.33 -49.45
N ILE A 18 30.81 -9.89 -49.97
CA ILE A 18 30.21 -8.61 -49.58
C ILE A 18 29.59 -8.83 -48.18
N GLY A 19 30.30 -8.37 -47.17
CA GLY A 19 29.78 -8.37 -45.80
C GLY A 19 28.61 -7.38 -45.71
N VAL A 20 27.41 -7.88 -45.80
CA VAL A 20 26.23 -7.12 -45.34
C VAL A 20 26.29 -7.13 -43.83
N ALA A 21 26.78 -6.02 -43.26
CA ALA A 21 26.63 -5.77 -41.82
C ALA A 21 25.12 -5.63 -41.52
N SER A 22 24.50 -6.70 -41.10
CA SER A 22 23.18 -6.64 -40.50
C SER A 22 23.33 -5.81 -39.23
N PRO A 23 22.53 -4.77 -39.03
CA PRO A 23 22.51 -4.12 -37.73
C PRO A 23 22.06 -5.18 -36.71
N THR A 24 22.96 -5.61 -35.86
CA THR A 24 22.56 -6.32 -34.63
C THR A 24 21.74 -5.32 -33.84
N VAL A 25 20.43 -5.43 -33.95
CA VAL A 25 19.53 -4.87 -32.96
C VAL A 25 19.87 -5.60 -31.68
N TYR A 26 20.68 -4.98 -30.83
CA TYR A 26 20.71 -5.35 -29.43
C TYR A 26 19.31 -5.07 -28.93
N ALA A 27 18.48 -6.10 -28.86
CA ALA A 27 17.37 -6.10 -27.95
C ALA A 27 18.02 -5.91 -26.57
N GLU A 28 17.95 -4.72 -26.04
CA GLU A 28 18.20 -4.44 -24.65
C GLU A 28 17.25 -5.39 -23.91
N ASN A 29 17.79 -6.50 -23.42
CA ASN A 29 17.13 -7.27 -22.39
C ASN A 29 17.05 -6.31 -21.20
N LYS A 30 15.99 -5.52 -21.13
CA LYS A 30 15.54 -5.00 -19.85
C LYS A 30 15.36 -6.26 -19.01
N GLU A 31 16.30 -6.50 -18.10
CA GLU A 31 16.04 -7.37 -16.96
C GLU A 31 14.69 -6.89 -16.45
N GLN A 32 13.72 -7.76 -16.54
CA GLN A 32 12.37 -7.50 -16.06
C GLN A 32 12.53 -7.45 -14.55
N ASP A 33 12.59 -6.22 -14.04
CA ASP A 33 12.83 -5.91 -12.63
C ASP A 33 11.55 -6.29 -11.87
N ASN A 34 11.40 -7.58 -11.64
CA ASN A 34 10.20 -8.21 -11.12
C ASN A 34 10.15 -8.00 -9.61
N HIS A 35 9.63 -6.85 -9.19
CA HIS A 35 9.45 -6.53 -7.79
C HIS A 35 8.30 -7.32 -7.18
N THR A 36 8.45 -7.66 -5.92
CA THR A 36 7.39 -8.28 -5.13
C THR A 36 7.17 -7.51 -3.84
N PHE A 37 5.92 -7.35 -3.46
CA PHE A 37 5.55 -6.76 -2.20
C PHE A 37 4.42 -7.57 -1.55
N THR A 38 4.61 -7.92 -0.28
CA THR A 38 3.61 -8.61 0.52
C THR A 38 3.02 -7.63 1.52
N GLN A 39 1.75 -7.33 1.34
CA GLN A 39 1.00 -6.48 2.25
C GLN A 39 0.23 -7.35 3.24
N PRO A 40 0.63 -7.41 4.52
CA PRO A 40 -0.14 -8.10 5.55
C PRO A 40 -1.43 -7.33 5.81
N PHE A 41 -2.49 -8.03 6.15
CA PHE A 41 -3.67 -7.38 6.68
C PHE A 41 -3.38 -6.91 8.12
N GLN A 42 -3.84 -5.72 8.46
CA GLN A 42 -3.70 -5.17 9.82
C GLN A 42 -4.56 -5.93 10.85
N ASN A 43 -5.34 -6.89 10.39
CA ASN A 43 -6.24 -7.68 11.20
C ASN A 43 -5.43 -8.75 11.95
N LYS A 44 -5.70 -8.88 13.24
CA LYS A 44 -5.24 -10.01 14.06
C LYS A 44 -6.00 -11.28 13.65
N THR A 45 -5.63 -12.40 14.24
CA THR A 45 -6.41 -13.65 14.13
C THR A 45 -7.86 -13.38 14.52
N ILE A 46 -8.79 -13.69 13.62
CA ILE A 46 -10.24 -13.48 13.78
C ILE A 46 -10.92 -14.84 13.78
N SER A 47 -11.77 -15.10 14.76
CA SER A 47 -12.61 -16.27 14.80
C SER A 47 -14.08 -15.85 14.61
N LEU A 48 -14.67 -16.30 13.52
CA LEU A 48 -16.05 -16.04 13.14
C LEU A 48 -16.90 -17.24 13.51
N THR A 49 -18.05 -17.02 14.12
CA THR A 49 -18.97 -18.09 14.56
C THR A 49 -20.33 -17.91 13.91
N GLY A 50 -20.92 -18.99 13.44
CA GLY A 50 -22.23 -19.01 12.82
C GLY A 50 -22.25 -19.80 11.51
N THR A 51 -23.46 -20.06 11.01
CA THR A 51 -23.67 -20.75 9.72
C THR A 51 -23.33 -19.86 8.51
N SER A 52 -23.43 -18.54 8.68
CA SER A 52 -23.04 -17.54 7.68
C SER A 52 -22.06 -16.59 8.33
N VAL A 53 -20.84 -16.53 7.81
CA VAL A 53 -19.76 -15.71 8.33
C VAL A 53 -19.24 -14.78 7.26
N ARG A 54 -18.79 -13.58 7.66
CA ARG A 54 -18.20 -12.60 6.78
C ARG A 54 -17.08 -11.85 7.49
N SER A 55 -15.97 -11.66 6.79
CA SER A 55 -14.88 -10.78 7.22
C SER A 55 -14.46 -9.90 6.06
N THR A 56 -14.17 -8.63 6.36
CA THR A 56 -13.69 -7.65 5.38
C THR A 56 -12.32 -7.16 5.79
N MET A 57 -11.42 -7.14 4.84
CA MET A 57 -10.03 -6.69 4.96
C MET A 57 -9.76 -5.62 3.92
N TYR A 58 -8.71 -4.82 4.13
CA TYR A 58 -8.36 -3.72 3.25
C TYR A 58 -6.95 -3.88 2.75
N PHE A 59 -6.73 -3.54 1.48
CA PHE A 59 -5.41 -3.48 0.89
C PHE A 59 -5.32 -2.34 -0.14
N THR A 60 -4.13 -1.85 -0.38
CA THR A 60 -3.86 -0.76 -1.31
C THR A 60 -2.90 -1.20 -2.41
N LYS A 61 -3.14 -0.70 -3.62
CA LYS A 61 -2.20 -0.76 -4.73
C LYS A 61 -1.54 0.62 -4.82
N ILE A 62 -0.23 0.66 -4.87
CA ILE A 62 0.50 1.92 -5.04
C ILE A 62 0.47 2.34 -6.52
N ASP A 63 0.30 3.62 -6.79
CA ASP A 63 0.06 4.16 -8.14
C ASP A 63 1.17 3.86 -9.12
N TYR A 64 2.43 3.94 -8.68
CA TYR A 64 3.59 3.69 -9.51
C TYR A 64 3.94 2.20 -9.71
N TRP A 65 3.05 1.28 -9.28
CA TRP A 65 3.19 -0.14 -9.58
C TRP A 65 2.43 -0.52 -10.84
N ASP A 66 3.15 -1.00 -11.84
CA ASP A 66 2.56 -1.73 -12.97
C ASP A 66 2.37 -3.19 -12.57
N VAL A 67 1.25 -3.48 -11.90
CA VAL A 67 0.97 -4.78 -11.32
C VAL A 67 0.76 -5.82 -12.40
N LYS A 68 1.56 -6.88 -12.37
CA LYS A 68 1.48 -8.02 -13.29
C LYS A 68 0.69 -9.17 -12.70
N LYS A 69 0.74 -9.33 -11.38
CA LYS A 69 0.01 -10.37 -10.66
C LYS A 69 -0.30 -9.91 -9.24
N ALA A 70 -1.48 -10.28 -8.77
CA ALA A 70 -1.87 -10.12 -7.38
C ALA A 70 -2.48 -11.42 -6.87
N SER A 71 -2.18 -11.80 -5.64
CA SER A 71 -2.72 -13.01 -5.01
C SER A 71 -3.06 -12.78 -3.54
N PHE A 72 -4.19 -13.32 -3.12
CA PHE A 72 -4.59 -13.40 -1.73
C PHE A 72 -4.09 -14.73 -1.14
N ASN A 73 -3.24 -14.65 -0.13
CA ASN A 73 -2.78 -15.79 0.63
C ASN A 73 -3.55 -15.85 1.94
N MET A 74 -4.46 -16.80 2.05
CA MET A 74 -5.31 -16.99 3.22
C MET A 74 -4.78 -18.14 4.07
N THR A 75 -4.52 -17.88 5.34
CA THR A 75 -4.25 -18.89 6.36
C THR A 75 -5.47 -18.99 7.24
N TYR A 76 -6.10 -20.18 7.30
CA TYR A 76 -7.38 -20.34 7.99
C TYR A 76 -7.53 -21.73 8.60
N GLN A 77 -8.45 -21.84 9.51
CA GLN A 77 -8.95 -23.10 10.03
C GLN A 77 -10.47 -23.05 10.09
N ILE A 78 -11.11 -24.13 9.70
CA ILE A 78 -12.55 -24.29 9.75
C ILE A 78 -12.92 -25.50 10.62
N THR A 79 -14.07 -25.48 11.24
CA THR A 79 -14.53 -26.59 12.07
C THR A 79 -14.45 -27.94 11.35
N GLN A 80 -13.96 -28.93 12.04
CA GLN A 80 -13.93 -30.32 11.53
C GLN A 80 -15.32 -30.95 11.39
N LEU A 81 -16.33 -30.35 11.99
CA LEU A 81 -17.72 -30.81 11.90
C LEU A 81 -18.47 -30.35 10.65
N LYS A 82 -17.81 -29.52 9.82
CA LYS A 82 -18.44 -29.01 8.60
C LYS A 82 -18.89 -30.13 7.66
N ASN A 83 -19.99 -29.92 7.00
CA ASN A 83 -20.43 -30.76 5.89
C ASN A 83 -19.75 -30.21 4.59
N ASN A 84 -18.88 -31.02 3.98
CA ASN A 84 -18.12 -30.63 2.79
C ASN A 84 -18.98 -30.47 1.52
N GLN A 85 -20.21 -30.95 1.50
CA GLN A 85 -21.09 -30.80 0.34
C GLN A 85 -21.87 -29.48 0.37
N THR A 86 -22.06 -28.90 1.57
CA THR A 86 -22.91 -27.74 1.78
C THR A 86 -22.21 -26.56 2.39
N SER A 87 -20.93 -26.73 2.80
CA SER A 87 -20.11 -25.62 3.28
C SER A 87 -19.21 -25.12 2.17
N ASP A 88 -19.13 -23.79 2.01
CA ASP A 88 -18.28 -23.11 1.03
C ASP A 88 -17.72 -21.80 1.59
N LEU A 89 -16.67 -21.34 0.95
CA LEU A 89 -16.07 -20.05 1.17
C LEU A 89 -15.99 -19.30 -0.17
N THR A 90 -16.28 -18.01 -0.14
CA THR A 90 -16.28 -17.13 -1.31
C THR A 90 -15.46 -15.90 -1.02
N VAL A 91 -14.63 -15.46 -1.98
CA VAL A 91 -13.85 -14.23 -1.91
C VAL A 91 -14.39 -13.23 -2.91
N ALA A 92 -14.48 -11.98 -2.45
CA ALA A 92 -14.83 -10.84 -3.25
C ALA A 92 -13.81 -9.72 -3.09
N VAL A 93 -13.58 -8.96 -4.16
CA VAL A 93 -12.82 -7.71 -4.13
C VAL A 93 -13.74 -6.59 -4.61
N ASN A 94 -13.80 -5.49 -3.84
CA ASN A 94 -14.64 -4.33 -4.14
C ASN A 94 -16.12 -4.70 -4.39
N GLY A 95 -16.61 -5.71 -3.65
CA GLY A 95 -17.97 -6.22 -3.78
C GLY A 95 -18.20 -7.22 -4.92
N VAL A 96 -17.21 -7.47 -5.78
CA VAL A 96 -17.30 -8.42 -6.89
C VAL A 96 -16.76 -9.78 -6.46
N LYS A 97 -17.64 -10.79 -6.40
CA LYS A 97 -17.26 -12.19 -6.10
C LYS A 97 -16.54 -12.77 -7.29
N PHE A 98 -15.37 -13.37 -7.06
CA PHE A 98 -14.56 -13.91 -8.16
C PHE A 98 -14.04 -15.33 -7.92
N TYR A 99 -14.04 -15.81 -6.66
CA TYR A 99 -13.56 -17.14 -6.35
C TYR A 99 -14.39 -17.77 -5.23
N SER A 100 -14.80 -19.04 -5.42
CA SER A 100 -15.49 -19.83 -4.40
C SER A 100 -14.91 -21.25 -4.36
N TRP A 101 -14.81 -21.83 -3.18
CA TRP A 101 -14.35 -23.21 -3.00
C TRP A 101 -15.02 -23.89 -1.82
N ARG A 102 -14.97 -25.19 -1.83
CA ARG A 102 -15.32 -26.01 -0.68
C ARG A 102 -14.07 -26.35 0.11
N PRO A 103 -14.02 -26.05 1.41
CA PRO A 103 -12.87 -26.38 2.24
C PRO A 103 -12.61 -27.88 2.25
N GLU A 104 -11.33 -28.24 2.17
CA GLU A 104 -10.93 -29.66 2.19
C GLU A 104 -11.30 -30.35 3.50
N ASN A 105 -11.38 -31.69 3.48
CA ASN A 105 -11.71 -32.49 4.66
C ASN A 105 -10.49 -32.73 5.55
N THR A 106 -9.65 -31.73 5.72
CA THR A 106 -8.46 -31.74 6.56
C THR A 106 -8.74 -31.10 7.89
N THR A 107 -8.08 -31.57 8.94
CA THR A 107 -8.09 -30.95 10.27
C THR A 107 -6.88 -30.04 10.41
N GLY A 108 -7.02 -28.95 11.16
CA GLY A 108 -5.94 -28.03 11.44
C GLY A 108 -5.91 -26.82 10.51
N ILE A 109 -4.79 -26.11 10.57
CA ILE A 109 -4.56 -24.87 9.79
C ILE A 109 -4.33 -25.23 8.31
N GLN A 110 -5.01 -24.52 7.44
CA GLN A 110 -4.95 -24.65 5.99
C GLN A 110 -4.44 -23.36 5.38
N GLN A 111 -3.84 -23.47 4.21
CA GLN A 111 -3.41 -22.31 3.42
C GLN A 111 -4.06 -22.39 2.03
N LYS A 112 -4.52 -21.25 1.53
CA LYS A 112 -5.09 -21.11 0.21
C LYS A 112 -4.55 -19.87 -0.47
N THR A 113 -3.92 -20.03 -1.62
CA THR A 113 -3.53 -18.92 -2.49
C THR A 113 -4.57 -18.77 -3.59
N ILE A 114 -5.10 -17.57 -3.76
CA ILE A 114 -6.14 -17.22 -4.71
C ILE A 114 -5.64 -16.04 -5.54
N GLU A 115 -5.57 -16.21 -6.86
CA GLU A 115 -5.19 -15.13 -7.76
C GLU A 115 -6.34 -14.12 -7.86
N ILE A 116 -6.02 -12.84 -7.69
CA ILE A 116 -6.98 -11.73 -7.77
C ILE A 116 -6.99 -11.22 -9.21
N PRO A 117 -8.14 -11.14 -9.89
CA PRO A 117 -8.24 -10.53 -11.20
C PRO A 117 -7.83 -9.06 -11.14
N LEU A 118 -6.88 -8.66 -11.99
CA LEU A 118 -6.29 -7.31 -11.94
C LEU A 118 -7.29 -6.21 -12.23
N GLU A 119 -8.30 -6.50 -13.07
CA GLU A 119 -9.38 -5.57 -13.40
C GLU A 119 -10.28 -5.21 -12.20
N LEU A 120 -10.22 -5.97 -11.11
CA LEU A 120 -10.95 -5.68 -9.88
C LEU A 120 -10.17 -4.77 -8.94
N ILE A 121 -8.86 -4.61 -9.17
CA ILE A 121 -7.96 -3.88 -8.26
C ILE A 121 -7.99 -2.39 -8.58
N LYS A 122 -8.27 -1.61 -7.55
CA LYS A 122 -8.21 -0.15 -7.53
C LYS A 122 -7.03 0.30 -6.66
N GLU A 123 -6.89 1.60 -6.47
CA GLU A 123 -5.93 2.17 -5.52
C GLU A 123 -6.20 1.70 -4.08
N THR A 124 -7.43 1.84 -3.62
CA THR A 124 -7.90 1.29 -2.33
C THR A 124 -8.91 0.19 -2.56
N ASN A 125 -8.75 -0.93 -1.88
CA ASN A 125 -9.54 -2.13 -2.10
C ASN A 125 -10.09 -2.71 -0.80
N THR A 126 -11.29 -3.25 -0.89
CA THR A 126 -11.87 -4.14 0.11
C THR A 126 -11.77 -5.59 -0.38
N LEU A 127 -11.26 -6.48 0.45
CA LEU A 127 -11.29 -7.92 0.24
C LEU A 127 -12.21 -8.54 1.27
N THR A 128 -13.23 -9.23 0.81
CA THR A 128 -14.24 -9.88 1.68
C THR A 128 -14.15 -11.37 1.52
N VAL A 129 -14.11 -12.09 2.64
CA VAL A 129 -14.30 -13.53 2.73
C VAL A 129 -15.67 -13.81 3.32
N GLU A 130 -16.51 -14.46 2.56
CA GLU A 130 -17.83 -14.93 3.00
C GLU A 130 -17.81 -16.46 3.12
N GLY A 131 -18.45 -17.00 4.14
CA GLY A 131 -18.51 -18.44 4.34
C GLY A 131 -19.90 -18.91 4.75
N GLN A 132 -20.33 -20.03 4.16
CA GLN A 132 -21.43 -20.81 4.66
C GLN A 132 -20.87 -22.08 5.32
N ILE A 133 -21.14 -22.25 6.62
CA ILE A 133 -20.55 -23.32 7.43
C ILE A 133 -21.66 -24.13 8.03
N ILE A 134 -21.93 -25.31 7.47
CA ILE A 134 -23.01 -26.21 7.85
C ILE A 134 -22.41 -27.48 8.42
N ASN A 135 -22.83 -27.87 9.63
CA ASN A 135 -22.33 -29.06 10.34
C ASN A 135 -23.26 -30.25 10.31
N ARG A 136 -24.35 -30.24 9.53
CA ARG A 136 -25.32 -31.31 9.44
C ARG A 136 -25.32 -32.06 8.11
N ALA A 137 -25.47 -33.38 8.20
CA ALA A 137 -25.81 -34.22 7.08
C ALA A 137 -27.37 -34.35 7.04
N GLY A 138 -28.00 -33.81 6.00
CA GLY A 138 -29.44 -33.94 5.78
C GLY A 138 -30.03 -32.79 4.98
N ASN A 139 -31.15 -33.07 4.30
CA ASN A 139 -31.84 -32.12 3.41
C ASN A 139 -32.80 -31.16 4.17
N ASP A 140 -32.72 -31.06 5.47
CA ASP A 140 -33.58 -30.17 6.24
C ASP A 140 -33.13 -28.71 6.10
N MET A 141 -33.52 -28.10 4.99
CA MET A 141 -33.22 -26.69 4.67
C MET A 141 -33.82 -25.68 5.69
N TYR A 142 -34.68 -26.11 6.56
CA TYR A 142 -35.44 -25.22 7.45
C TYR A 142 -34.98 -25.23 8.92
N ASN A 143 -33.96 -26.01 9.28
CA ASN A 143 -33.44 -26.08 10.64
C ASN A 143 -31.92 -25.90 10.68
N LEU A 144 -31.41 -24.78 10.13
CA LEU A 144 -30.05 -24.37 10.35
C LEU A 144 -29.91 -23.86 11.79
N ILE A 145 -29.53 -24.74 12.69
CA ILE A 145 -29.26 -24.36 14.08
C ILE A 145 -27.89 -23.74 14.12
N GLU A 146 -27.83 -22.48 14.48
CA GLU A 146 -26.55 -21.83 14.83
C GLU A 146 -26.01 -22.48 16.10
N THR A 147 -24.78 -22.94 16.01
CA THR A 147 -24.05 -23.48 17.15
C THR A 147 -22.64 -22.90 17.19
N PRO A 148 -22.02 -22.77 18.38
CA PRO A 148 -20.60 -22.40 18.48
C PRO A 148 -19.67 -23.37 17.74
N ALA A 149 -20.16 -24.53 17.32
CA ALA A 149 -19.42 -25.50 16.53
C ALA A 149 -19.31 -25.12 15.05
N ASN A 150 -20.06 -24.12 14.56
CA ASN A 150 -19.91 -23.55 13.23
C ASN A 150 -18.94 -22.36 13.33
N TRP A 151 -17.68 -22.55 12.96
CA TRP A 151 -16.69 -21.50 13.07
C TRP A 151 -15.65 -21.55 11.94
N LEU A 152 -15.14 -20.36 11.61
CA LEU A 152 -14.02 -20.11 10.73
C LEU A 152 -13.04 -19.19 11.46
N THR A 153 -11.79 -19.61 11.58
CA THR A 153 -10.72 -18.77 12.07
C THR A 153 -9.82 -18.37 10.90
N MET A 154 -9.63 -17.08 10.71
CA MET A 154 -8.64 -16.53 9.80
C MET A 154 -7.45 -16.03 10.62
N TYR A 155 -6.27 -16.50 10.28
CA TYR A 155 -5.07 -16.20 11.05
C TYR A 155 -4.38 -14.93 10.54
N GLU A 156 -3.73 -14.21 11.45
CA GLU A 156 -2.71 -13.24 11.10
C GLU A 156 -1.69 -13.89 10.17
N GLY A 157 -1.07 -13.16 9.28
CA GLY A 157 -0.22 -13.72 8.22
C GLY A 157 -0.98 -13.97 6.91
N SER A 158 -2.33 -13.90 6.92
CA SER A 158 -3.06 -13.73 5.66
C SER A 158 -2.69 -12.38 5.04
N ASN A 159 -2.43 -12.38 3.72
CA ASN A 159 -1.86 -11.20 3.05
C ASN A 159 -2.26 -11.12 1.59
N VAL A 160 -2.07 -9.96 0.98
CA VAL A 160 -2.05 -9.79 -0.48
C VAL A 160 -0.60 -9.65 -0.91
N ASN A 161 -0.20 -10.46 -1.89
CA ASN A 161 1.10 -10.40 -2.54
C ASN A 161 0.93 -9.82 -3.94
N PHE A 162 1.78 -8.84 -4.27
CA PHE A 162 1.87 -8.21 -5.58
C PHE A 162 3.17 -8.58 -6.26
N GLN A 163 3.10 -8.81 -7.57
CA GLN A 163 4.25 -8.82 -8.48
C GLN A 163 4.04 -7.68 -9.46
N TYR A 164 5.03 -6.81 -9.60
CA TYR A 164 4.89 -5.56 -10.37
C TYR A 164 6.23 -5.11 -10.96
N ASP A 165 6.14 -4.33 -12.02
CA ASP A 165 7.25 -3.52 -12.51
C ASP A 165 7.17 -2.13 -11.86
N LEU A 166 8.32 -1.59 -11.46
CA LEU A 166 8.40 -0.28 -10.85
C LEU A 166 8.40 0.80 -11.95
N GLN A 167 7.47 1.75 -11.86
CA GLN A 167 7.53 2.96 -12.66
C GLN A 167 8.46 3.95 -11.99
N LEU A 168 9.40 4.53 -12.74
CA LEU A 168 10.29 5.55 -12.24
C LEU A 168 9.52 6.86 -11.98
N PRO A 169 9.97 7.70 -11.03
CA PRO A 169 9.28 8.94 -10.74
C PRO A 169 9.34 9.89 -11.95
N GLU A 170 8.22 10.52 -12.24
CA GLU A 170 8.14 11.66 -13.13
C GLU A 170 8.92 12.85 -12.54
N ASN A 171 9.24 13.86 -13.35
CA ASN A 171 10.04 15.01 -12.90
C ASN A 171 9.19 16.02 -12.09
N THR A 172 8.48 15.55 -11.07
CA THR A 172 7.66 16.36 -10.17
C THR A 172 7.93 16.02 -8.71
N ILE A 173 7.74 16.98 -7.82
CA ILE A 173 7.84 16.80 -6.36
C ILE A 173 6.79 15.80 -5.88
N HIS A 174 5.57 15.86 -6.41
CA HIS A 174 4.50 14.89 -6.15
C HIS A 174 4.98 13.46 -6.42
N SER A 175 5.48 13.21 -7.63
CA SER A 175 5.91 11.87 -8.01
C SER A 175 7.09 11.37 -7.17
N PHE A 176 8.08 12.25 -6.89
CA PHE A 176 9.15 11.92 -5.94
C PHE A 176 8.59 11.52 -4.57
N TYR A 177 7.68 12.34 -4.04
CA TYR A 177 7.17 12.13 -2.69
C TYR A 177 6.41 10.80 -2.56
N ASN A 178 5.58 10.45 -3.53
CA ASN A 178 4.87 9.18 -3.55
C ASN A 178 5.82 7.98 -3.48
N HIS A 179 6.93 8.03 -4.22
CA HIS A 179 7.96 6.99 -4.15
C HIS A 179 8.72 7.03 -2.81
N PHE A 180 9.06 8.23 -2.34
CA PHE A 180 9.84 8.41 -1.11
C PHE A 180 9.14 7.84 0.12
N VAL A 181 7.81 7.97 0.21
CA VAL A 181 6.99 7.46 1.33
C VAL A 181 6.28 6.15 0.99
N GLY A 182 6.53 5.56 -0.17
CA GLY A 182 5.89 4.33 -0.61
C GLY A 182 6.19 3.16 0.32
N ALA A 183 5.20 2.30 0.55
CA ALA A 183 5.33 1.19 1.49
C ALA A 183 6.47 0.22 1.10
N ASP A 184 6.61 -0.09 -0.19
CA ASP A 184 7.70 -0.91 -0.71
C ASP A 184 9.07 -0.24 -0.57
N THR A 185 9.13 1.07 -0.82
CA THR A 185 10.37 1.86 -0.71
C THR A 185 10.85 1.93 0.74
N ILE A 186 9.94 2.15 1.69
CA ILE A 186 10.24 2.16 3.12
C ILE A 186 10.65 0.76 3.60
N ALA A 187 9.89 -0.28 3.25
CA ALA A 187 10.17 -1.66 3.65
C ALA A 187 11.54 -2.13 3.15
N ASN A 188 11.96 -1.71 1.96
CA ASN A 188 13.25 -2.02 1.37
C ASN A 188 14.38 -1.05 1.77
N LYS A 189 14.10 -0.05 2.62
CA LYS A 189 15.07 0.97 3.07
C LYS A 189 15.65 1.79 1.91
N HIS A 190 14.83 2.05 0.92
CA HIS A 190 15.21 2.81 -0.28
C HIS A 190 15.04 4.32 -0.11
N SER A 191 14.56 4.79 1.04
CA SER A 191 14.37 6.21 1.36
C SER A 191 15.23 6.64 2.55
N VAL A 192 15.77 7.85 2.50
CA VAL A 192 16.56 8.45 3.57
C VAL A 192 16.41 9.96 3.61
N ILE A 193 16.36 10.54 4.82
CA ILE A 193 16.46 11.98 5.04
C ILE A 193 17.92 12.31 5.37
N LEU A 194 18.48 13.32 4.69
CA LEU A 194 19.87 13.71 4.82
C LEU A 194 19.98 15.14 5.38
N THR A 195 20.80 15.31 6.42
CA THR A 195 21.14 16.60 7.00
C THR A 195 22.65 16.78 7.02
N PRO A 196 23.17 18.03 7.06
CA PRO A 196 24.60 18.26 7.28
C PRO A 196 25.11 17.57 8.55
N GLU A 197 26.38 17.17 8.57
CA GLU A 197 26.99 16.56 9.76
C GLU A 197 26.96 17.51 10.98
N ASN A 198 27.15 18.80 10.71
CA ASN A 198 27.06 19.88 11.69
C ASN A 198 25.72 20.64 11.54
N ALA A 199 24.62 19.91 11.45
CA ALA A 199 23.31 20.51 11.31
C ALA A 199 22.98 21.42 12.49
N SER A 200 22.37 22.59 12.22
CA SER A 200 21.85 23.48 13.23
C SER A 200 20.59 22.92 13.87
N GLU A 201 20.17 23.49 14.99
CA GLU A 201 18.89 23.12 15.64
C GLU A 201 17.70 23.29 14.69
N LYS A 202 17.71 24.33 13.84
CA LYS A 202 16.63 24.58 12.88
C LYS A 202 16.66 23.63 11.70
N GLU A 203 17.85 23.25 11.18
CA GLU A 203 17.98 22.19 10.18
C GLU A 203 17.45 20.85 10.70
N LEU A 204 17.79 20.50 11.94
CA LEU A 204 17.25 19.29 12.59
C LEU A 204 15.74 19.38 12.85
N ALA A 205 15.24 20.55 13.23
CA ALA A 205 13.80 20.78 13.41
C ALA A 205 13.05 20.60 12.08
N ALA A 206 13.57 21.18 10.99
CA ALA A 206 13.00 21.00 9.65
C ALA A 206 12.97 19.54 9.22
N ALA A 207 14.08 18.81 9.41
CA ALA A 207 14.17 17.39 9.10
C ALA A 207 13.23 16.54 9.98
N THR A 208 13.09 16.89 11.25
CA THR A 208 12.16 16.20 12.17
C THR A 208 10.71 16.42 11.76
N HIS A 209 10.33 17.62 11.29
CA HIS A 209 8.99 17.85 10.75
C HIS A 209 8.73 16.97 9.53
N ALA A 210 9.65 16.93 8.56
CA ALA A 210 9.51 16.09 7.39
C ALA A 210 9.41 14.59 7.75
N LEU A 211 10.26 14.12 8.67
CA LEU A 211 10.22 12.75 9.19
C LEU A 211 8.88 12.44 9.85
N ALA A 212 8.38 13.35 10.71
CA ALA A 212 7.12 13.16 11.41
C ALA A 212 5.93 13.07 10.43
N GLY A 213 5.94 13.86 9.34
CA GLY A 213 4.95 13.77 8.28
C GLY A 213 4.98 12.43 7.55
N ALA A 214 6.16 12.02 7.10
CA ALA A 214 6.35 10.75 6.41
C ALA A 214 6.04 9.54 7.31
N ALA A 215 6.41 9.59 8.60
CA ALA A 215 6.17 8.51 9.55
C ALA A 215 4.67 8.20 9.78
N ARG A 216 3.77 9.14 9.50
CA ARG A 216 2.31 8.89 9.58
C ARG A 216 1.82 7.88 8.53
N LEU A 217 2.56 7.73 7.44
CA LEU A 217 2.25 6.83 6.34
C LEU A 217 2.84 5.44 6.56
N ILE A 218 3.74 5.28 7.54
CA ILE A 218 4.31 3.99 7.92
C ILE A 218 3.32 3.26 8.81
N THR A 219 2.89 2.08 8.37
CA THR A 219 1.82 1.32 9.01
C THR A 219 2.29 0.23 9.97
N THR A 220 3.58 -0.12 9.93
CA THR A 220 4.16 -1.16 10.79
C THR A 220 5.22 -0.57 11.72
N SER A 221 5.35 -1.14 12.93
CA SER A 221 6.35 -0.72 13.91
C SER A 221 7.78 -1.15 13.56
N GLU A 222 7.94 -2.03 12.58
CA GLU A 222 9.23 -2.56 12.14
C GLU A 222 9.85 -1.74 11.01
N GLU A 223 9.06 -0.92 10.35
CA GLU A 223 9.51 -0.07 9.25
C GLU A 223 10.04 1.26 9.77
N LEU A 224 11.18 1.69 9.24
CA LEU A 224 11.86 2.90 9.66
C LEU A 224 12.28 3.73 8.45
N LEU A 225 12.04 5.04 8.50
CA LEU A 225 12.63 6.01 7.61
C LEU A 225 13.87 6.61 8.29
N PRO A 226 15.09 6.26 7.87
CA PRO A 226 16.30 6.71 8.53
C PRO A 226 16.62 8.17 8.25
N MET A 227 17.26 8.83 9.22
CA MET A 227 17.97 10.08 9.03
C MET A 227 19.48 9.81 9.07
N ALA A 228 20.24 10.45 8.16
CA ALA A 228 21.69 10.26 8.06
C ALA A 228 22.41 11.58 7.75
N SER A 229 23.73 11.55 7.87
CA SER A 229 24.58 12.68 7.47
C SER A 229 24.73 12.74 5.95
N LEU A 230 24.60 13.94 5.40
CA LEU A 230 24.81 14.25 3.97
C LEU A 230 26.23 13.89 3.49
N ASN A 231 27.22 13.91 4.39
CA ASN A 231 28.63 13.63 4.07
C ASN A 231 28.93 12.11 3.99
N LYS A 232 27.98 11.25 4.32
CA LYS A 232 28.15 9.80 4.23
C LYS A 232 27.48 9.30 2.95
N GLU A 233 28.19 8.43 2.24
CA GLU A 233 27.63 7.75 1.09
C GLU A 233 26.34 6.98 1.47
N GLN A 234 25.30 7.13 0.68
CA GLN A 234 24.01 6.51 0.88
C GLN A 234 23.64 5.70 -0.36
N SER A 235 23.26 4.44 -0.13
CA SER A 235 22.79 3.55 -1.20
C SER A 235 21.31 3.74 -1.52
N ALA A 236 20.55 4.43 -0.66
CA ALA A 236 19.13 4.67 -0.87
C ALA A 236 18.91 5.54 -2.13
N PRO A 237 18.12 5.06 -3.11
CA PRO A 237 17.87 5.81 -4.34
C PRO A 237 17.03 7.07 -4.13
N TYR A 238 16.13 7.07 -3.14
CA TYR A 238 15.27 8.21 -2.83
C TYR A 238 15.81 8.98 -1.62
N GLN A 239 16.26 10.21 -1.87
CA GLN A 239 16.92 11.02 -0.83
C GLN A 239 16.22 12.37 -0.67
N LEU A 240 15.90 12.73 0.57
CA LEU A 240 15.42 14.06 0.94
C LEU A 240 16.53 14.80 1.67
N ILE A 241 17.13 15.82 1.03
CA ILE A 241 18.17 16.65 1.61
C ILE A 241 17.53 17.88 2.23
N ILE A 242 17.81 18.12 3.50
CA ILE A 242 17.38 19.32 4.23
C ILE A 242 18.60 19.99 4.82
N ALA A 243 18.98 21.14 4.26
CA ALA A 243 20.19 21.85 4.62
C ALA A 243 20.09 23.35 4.31
N SER A 244 20.76 24.18 5.10
CA SER A 244 21.00 25.58 4.75
C SER A 244 21.75 25.67 3.43
N TYR A 245 21.46 26.70 2.62
CA TYR A 245 22.01 26.84 1.28
C TYR A 245 23.55 26.75 1.25
N ASP A 246 24.22 27.33 2.25
CA ASP A 246 25.67 27.35 2.31
C ASP A 246 26.30 25.98 2.56
N LYS A 247 25.54 25.05 3.16
CA LYS A 247 25.98 23.68 3.47
C LYS A 247 25.61 22.66 2.39
N LEU A 248 24.93 23.10 1.32
CA LEU A 248 24.60 22.21 0.21
C LEU A 248 25.84 21.81 -0.59
N PRO A 249 25.91 20.57 -1.12
CA PRO A 249 26.89 20.19 -2.12
C PRO A 249 26.78 21.05 -3.37
N ASP A 250 27.93 21.39 -3.98
CA ASP A 250 28.02 22.28 -5.14
C ASP A 250 27.17 21.82 -6.33
N GLN A 251 27.01 20.51 -6.52
CA GLN A 251 26.18 19.94 -7.58
C GLN A 251 24.70 20.34 -7.50
N TYR A 252 24.16 20.56 -6.32
CA TYR A 252 22.78 21.03 -6.12
C TYR A 252 22.75 22.57 -6.03
N LYS A 253 23.72 23.15 -5.32
CA LYS A 253 23.85 24.58 -5.09
C LYS A 253 23.90 25.38 -6.38
N SER A 254 24.65 24.88 -7.38
CA SER A 254 24.80 25.53 -8.68
C SER A 254 23.52 25.59 -9.52
N GLN A 255 22.54 24.81 -9.20
CA GLN A 255 21.27 24.71 -9.92
C GLN A 255 20.09 25.36 -9.18
N ILE A 256 20.36 26.02 -8.06
CA ILE A 256 19.37 26.75 -7.25
C ILE A 256 19.73 28.21 -7.24
N ASP A 257 18.80 29.10 -7.54
CA ASP A 257 19.03 30.55 -7.57
C ASP A 257 19.36 31.08 -6.16
N SER A 258 20.60 31.57 -6.02
CA SER A 258 21.13 32.08 -4.75
C SER A 258 20.40 33.32 -4.20
N LYS A 259 19.68 34.05 -5.08
CA LYS A 259 18.89 35.22 -4.66
C LYS A 259 17.52 34.78 -4.06
N ARG A 260 16.92 33.75 -4.64
CA ARG A 260 15.61 33.24 -4.16
C ARG A 260 15.68 32.66 -2.76
N VAL A 261 16.79 32.03 -2.42
CA VAL A 261 16.99 31.43 -1.09
C VAL A 261 17.26 32.44 0.02
N GLU A 262 17.32 33.75 -0.29
CA GLU A 262 17.47 34.81 0.72
C GLU A 262 16.17 35.09 1.47
N ASP A 263 15.03 35.02 0.77
CA ASP A 263 13.69 35.36 1.28
C ASP A 263 12.68 34.21 1.13
N GLN A 264 13.10 33.07 0.60
CA GLN A 264 12.30 31.87 0.42
C GLN A 264 13.08 30.61 0.74
N ALA A 265 12.39 29.56 1.15
CA ALA A 265 12.94 28.20 1.04
C ALA A 265 12.57 27.63 -0.33
N VAL A 266 13.52 26.98 -0.97
CA VAL A 266 13.36 26.31 -2.26
C VAL A 266 13.31 24.81 -2.04
N LEU A 267 12.28 24.17 -2.59
CA LEU A 267 12.18 22.72 -2.73
C LEU A 267 12.39 22.40 -4.20
N LYS A 268 13.44 21.62 -4.53
CA LYS A 268 13.78 21.26 -5.90
C LYS A 268 14.10 19.78 -6.03
N PHE A 269 13.45 19.17 -6.99
CA PHE A 269 13.65 17.75 -7.31
C PHE A 269 14.72 17.59 -8.39
N PHE A 270 15.67 16.70 -8.15
CA PHE A 270 16.73 16.30 -9.06
C PHE A 270 16.53 14.83 -9.42
N ASN A 271 16.02 14.60 -10.61
CA ASN A 271 15.69 13.25 -11.09
C ASN A 271 16.86 12.73 -11.95
N GLN A 272 17.61 11.76 -11.45
CA GLN A 272 18.71 11.08 -12.12
C GLN A 272 18.36 9.61 -12.32
N PRO A 273 18.99 8.91 -13.27
CA PRO A 273 18.61 7.52 -13.59
C PRO A 273 18.57 6.56 -12.37
N ASP A 274 19.55 6.68 -11.47
CA ASP A 274 19.71 5.78 -10.33
C ASP A 274 19.53 6.49 -8.98
N LYS A 275 19.22 7.79 -9.00
CA LYS A 275 19.18 8.60 -7.78
C LYS A 275 18.18 9.75 -7.90
N HIS A 276 17.20 9.73 -7.03
CA HIS A 276 16.11 10.69 -6.99
C HIS A 276 16.25 11.55 -5.73
N VAL A 277 16.55 12.83 -5.89
CA VAL A 277 16.90 13.71 -4.77
C VAL A 277 15.99 14.91 -4.71
N LEU A 278 15.23 15.07 -3.63
CA LEU A 278 14.53 16.30 -3.31
C LEU A 278 15.38 17.10 -2.33
N VAL A 279 15.72 18.33 -2.72
CA VAL A 279 16.47 19.29 -1.87
C VAL A 279 15.51 20.34 -1.34
N ALA A 280 15.51 20.53 -0.03
CA ALA A 280 14.86 21.66 0.65
C ALA A 280 15.94 22.54 1.28
N THR A 281 16.00 23.81 0.87
CA THR A 281 17.08 24.71 1.28
C THR A 281 16.63 26.16 1.37
N SER A 282 17.28 26.93 2.26
CA SER A 282 17.16 28.38 2.40
C SER A 282 18.43 28.94 3.03
N LYS A 283 18.69 30.25 2.88
CA LYS A 283 19.67 30.98 3.71
C LYS A 283 19.04 31.35 5.05
N ASP A 284 17.73 31.56 5.09
CA ASP A 284 16.97 31.77 6.33
C ASP A 284 16.53 30.41 6.90
N GLU A 285 17.03 30.08 8.09
CA GLU A 285 16.73 28.82 8.75
C GLU A 285 15.28 28.74 9.29
N ASP A 286 14.58 29.87 9.51
CA ASP A 286 13.16 29.88 9.90
C ASP A 286 12.30 29.46 8.71
N LEU A 287 12.65 29.93 7.51
CA LEU A 287 12.02 29.47 6.27
C LEU A 287 12.32 28.00 6.00
N LEU A 288 13.52 27.51 6.35
CA LEU A 288 13.83 26.10 6.25
C LEU A 288 12.96 25.23 7.18
N VAL A 289 12.70 25.69 8.42
CA VAL A 289 11.75 25.00 9.33
C VAL A 289 10.33 25.00 8.74
N ARG A 290 9.92 26.12 8.11
CA ARG A 290 8.63 26.19 7.43
C ARG A 290 8.57 25.22 6.25
N ALA A 291 9.64 25.09 5.47
CA ALA A 291 9.75 24.07 4.41
C ALA A 291 9.65 22.64 4.96
N GLY A 292 10.23 22.37 6.14
CA GLY A 292 10.06 21.11 6.85
C GLY A 292 8.59 20.81 7.18
N ARG A 293 7.81 21.82 7.57
CA ARG A 293 6.36 21.68 7.79
C ARG A 293 5.60 21.45 6.48
N TYR A 294 6.00 22.12 5.40
CA TYR A 294 5.45 21.87 4.07
C TYR A 294 5.66 20.42 3.63
N LEU A 295 6.88 19.91 3.80
CA LEU A 295 7.24 18.51 3.53
C LEU A 295 6.47 17.51 4.41
N ALA A 296 6.08 17.91 5.61
CA ALA A 296 5.29 17.09 6.52
C ALA A 296 3.81 16.98 6.12
N ASN A 297 3.34 17.84 5.22
CA ASN A 297 1.96 17.91 4.80
C ASN A 297 1.74 17.07 3.53
N TYR A 298 1.12 15.93 3.69
CA TYR A 298 0.85 14.97 2.60
C TYR A 298 0.07 15.63 1.46
N GLU A 299 -0.97 16.38 1.76
CA GLU A 299 -1.84 17.02 0.77
C GLU A 299 -1.09 18.05 -0.06
N LEU A 300 -0.20 18.84 0.56
CA LEU A 300 0.63 19.81 -0.17
C LEU A 300 1.63 19.11 -1.07
N MET A 301 2.28 18.06 -0.57
CA MET A 301 3.28 17.32 -1.33
C MET A 301 2.67 16.61 -2.54
N THR A 302 1.48 16.01 -2.37
CA THR A 302 0.76 15.30 -3.45
C THR A 302 0.07 16.23 -4.46
N GLN A 303 -0.03 17.54 -4.17
CA GLN A 303 -0.56 18.55 -5.10
C GLN A 303 0.54 19.34 -5.82
N THR A 304 1.82 19.07 -5.52
CA THR A 304 2.94 19.82 -6.11
C THR A 304 3.43 19.17 -7.40
N ASP A 305 2.69 19.39 -8.48
CA ASP A 305 2.97 18.89 -9.84
C ASP A 305 4.05 19.72 -10.57
N LYS A 306 5.15 20.01 -9.88
CA LYS A 306 6.29 20.79 -10.42
C LYS A 306 7.59 20.18 -9.94
N GLU A 307 8.64 20.40 -10.72
CA GLU A 307 10.02 20.07 -10.35
C GLU A 307 10.53 20.92 -9.18
N GLU A 308 10.05 22.17 -9.08
CA GLU A 308 10.49 23.15 -8.09
C GLU A 308 9.31 23.92 -7.53
N THR A 309 9.32 24.16 -6.22
CA THR A 309 8.38 25.06 -5.52
C THR A 309 9.10 25.85 -4.45
N THR A 310 8.47 26.92 -3.98
CA THR A 310 9.03 27.76 -2.91
C THR A 310 8.06 27.88 -1.74
N VAL A 311 8.64 28.08 -0.57
CA VAL A 311 7.94 28.29 0.68
C VAL A 311 8.45 29.59 1.30
N ASP A 312 7.56 30.55 1.51
CA ASP A 312 7.85 31.85 2.13
C ASP A 312 7.11 32.01 3.47
N GLU A 313 7.21 33.18 4.07
CA GLU A 313 6.54 33.48 5.34
C GLU A 313 5.00 33.46 5.26
N ASN A 314 4.42 33.65 4.06
CA ASN A 314 2.99 33.67 3.80
C ASN A 314 2.44 32.31 3.37
N THR A 315 3.31 31.33 3.08
CA THR A 315 2.89 30.01 2.65
C THR A 315 2.19 29.29 3.81
N ASP A 316 0.93 28.91 3.62
CA ASP A 316 0.22 28.06 4.57
C ASP A 316 0.77 26.64 4.49
N THR A 317 1.32 26.16 5.59
CA THR A 317 1.89 24.81 5.71
C THR A 317 1.00 23.85 6.49
N PHE A 318 -0.15 24.32 6.95
CA PHE A 318 -1.13 23.49 7.64
C PHE A 318 -2.22 23.07 6.65
N SER A 319 -2.56 21.78 6.63
CA SER A 319 -3.82 21.36 6.04
C SER A 319 -4.95 21.80 6.97
N SER A 320 -5.48 22.99 6.71
CA SER A 320 -6.61 23.55 7.47
C SER A 320 -7.93 22.89 7.13
N THR A 321 -7.94 21.82 6.37
CA THR A 321 -9.02 21.59 5.43
C THR A 321 -10.23 20.88 5.96
N LEU A 322 -10.17 20.33 7.13
CA LEU A 322 -11.40 19.88 7.77
C LEU A 322 -11.27 20.26 9.23
N GLU A 323 -11.91 21.34 9.62
CA GLU A 323 -12.27 21.50 11.02
C GLU A 323 -12.95 20.20 11.43
N PHE A 324 -12.23 19.39 12.19
CA PHE A 324 -12.82 18.21 12.78
C PHE A 324 -13.86 18.71 13.79
N ASP A 325 -15.12 18.68 13.36
CA ASP A 325 -16.27 19.12 14.16
C ASP A 325 -16.61 18.15 15.30
N GLY A 326 -15.76 17.13 15.50
CA GLY A 326 -15.98 16.05 16.46
C GLY A 326 -16.75 14.87 15.89
N ASN A 327 -17.15 14.91 14.64
CA ASN A 327 -17.87 13.81 13.97
C ASN A 327 -16.99 13.13 12.92
N TYR A 328 -17.06 11.82 12.87
CA TYR A 328 -16.37 11.02 11.86
C TYR A 328 -17.39 10.12 11.14
N PRO A 329 -17.61 10.33 9.84
CA PRO A 329 -18.53 9.48 9.08
C PRO A 329 -17.91 8.10 8.88
N LEU A 330 -18.59 7.05 9.32
CA LEU A 330 -18.15 5.66 9.13
C LEU A 330 -18.31 5.21 7.67
N THR A 331 -19.31 5.73 6.98
CA THR A 331 -19.60 5.47 5.57
C THR A 331 -20.28 6.69 4.95
N SER A 332 -20.00 6.96 3.68
CA SER A 332 -20.61 8.08 2.94
C SER A 332 -21.94 7.71 2.29
N THR A 333 -22.13 6.45 1.94
CA THR A 333 -23.28 5.97 1.17
C THR A 333 -24.15 4.95 1.93
N GLY A 334 -23.67 4.49 3.09
CA GLY A 334 -24.23 3.36 3.81
C GLY A 334 -23.74 2.04 3.24
N ASP A 335 -23.79 1.00 4.07
CA ASP A 335 -23.41 -0.36 3.71
C ASP A 335 -24.61 -1.30 3.83
N LYS A 336 -24.69 -2.25 2.90
CA LYS A 336 -25.75 -3.26 2.90
C LYS A 336 -25.19 -4.58 3.38
N LEU A 337 -25.82 -5.14 4.42
CA LEU A 337 -25.53 -6.47 4.92
C LEU A 337 -26.65 -7.41 4.48
N GLU A 338 -26.30 -8.51 3.84
CA GLU A 338 -27.24 -9.52 3.36
C GLU A 338 -26.83 -10.89 3.86
N GLY A 339 -27.78 -11.64 4.42
CA GLY A 339 -27.58 -13.00 4.89
C GLY A 339 -28.61 -13.39 5.93
N ALA A 340 -28.74 -14.70 6.14
CA ALA A 340 -29.79 -15.24 7.00
C ALA A 340 -29.45 -15.19 8.50
N TYR A 341 -28.15 -15.06 8.85
CA TYR A 341 -27.70 -15.18 10.23
C TYR A 341 -26.70 -14.10 10.59
N HIS A 342 -25.51 -14.47 11.02
CA HIS A 342 -24.48 -13.51 11.46
C HIS A 342 -23.89 -12.73 10.29
N GLN A 343 -23.91 -11.40 10.40
CA GLN A 343 -23.28 -10.48 9.46
C GLN A 343 -22.40 -9.50 10.24
N GLU A 344 -21.26 -9.16 9.69
CA GLU A 344 -20.31 -8.23 10.30
C GLU A 344 -19.85 -7.20 9.28
N GLN A 345 -19.75 -5.94 9.71
CA GLN A 345 -19.13 -4.85 8.96
C GLN A 345 -18.15 -4.14 9.87
N THR A 346 -16.89 -4.06 9.43
CA THR A 346 -15.82 -3.38 10.15
C THR A 346 -15.56 -2.02 9.52
N TYR A 347 -15.40 -1.01 10.36
CA TYR A 347 -14.99 0.34 9.97
C TYR A 347 -13.70 0.70 10.67
N PHE A 348 -12.76 1.31 9.92
CA PHE A 348 -11.56 1.89 10.49
C PHE A 348 -11.75 3.39 10.66
N VAL A 349 -11.52 3.87 11.88
CA VAL A 349 -11.65 5.27 12.22
C VAL A 349 -10.25 5.83 12.46
N ASN A 350 -9.77 6.66 11.53
CA ASN A 350 -8.51 7.37 11.66
C ASN A 350 -8.78 8.73 12.29
N LEU A 351 -8.49 8.86 13.57
CA LEU A 351 -8.58 10.16 14.24
C LEU A 351 -7.41 11.06 13.81
N PRO A 352 -7.61 12.40 13.77
CA PRO A 352 -6.52 13.34 13.63
C PRO A 352 -5.41 13.08 14.67
N VAL A 353 -4.15 13.32 14.29
CA VAL A 353 -2.98 12.96 15.11
C VAL A 353 -2.96 13.64 16.47
N ASP A 354 -3.54 14.84 16.54
CA ASP A 354 -3.69 15.65 17.75
C ASP A 354 -4.94 15.30 18.57
N ARG A 355 -5.69 14.27 18.15
CA ARG A 355 -6.95 13.86 18.78
C ARG A 355 -6.88 12.43 19.28
N ASN A 356 -7.62 12.21 20.34
CA ASN A 356 -7.87 10.88 20.88
C ASN A 356 -9.35 10.78 21.28
N ASN A 357 -9.89 9.56 21.32
CA ASN A 357 -11.25 9.37 21.82
C ASN A 357 -11.30 9.70 23.32
N ALA A 358 -12.35 10.38 23.71
CA ALA A 358 -12.60 10.76 25.11
C ALA A 358 -13.79 9.99 25.68
N ASN A 359 -13.92 10.03 27.01
CA ASN A 359 -15.11 9.58 27.68
C ASN A 359 -16.33 10.33 27.13
N GLY A 360 -17.35 9.61 26.69
CA GLY A 360 -18.55 10.16 26.07
C GLY A 360 -18.55 10.15 24.54
N SER A 361 -17.47 9.65 23.89
CA SER A 361 -17.52 9.32 22.46
C SER A 361 -18.66 8.34 22.19
N ARG A 362 -19.36 8.53 21.08
CA ARG A 362 -20.56 7.76 20.73
C ARG A 362 -20.51 7.31 19.28
N VAL A 363 -21.07 6.14 19.02
CA VAL A 363 -21.36 5.68 17.67
C VAL A 363 -22.84 5.87 17.40
N HIS A 364 -23.17 6.63 16.35
CA HIS A 364 -24.54 6.83 15.88
C HIS A 364 -24.75 5.96 14.64
N LEU A 365 -25.67 5.02 14.72
CA LEU A 365 -25.99 4.12 13.61
C LEU A 365 -27.46 4.27 13.23
N HIS A 366 -27.72 4.44 11.93
CA HIS A 366 -29.05 4.44 11.36
C HIS A 366 -29.26 3.12 10.59
N PHE A 367 -30.22 2.33 11.02
CA PHE A 367 -30.52 1.05 10.39
C PHE A 367 -31.80 1.13 9.57
N LYS A 368 -31.75 0.55 8.38
CA LYS A 368 -32.92 0.10 7.63
C LYS A 368 -32.85 -1.40 7.52
N TYR A 369 -33.92 -2.08 7.83
CA TYR A 369 -34.00 -3.53 7.82
C TYR A 369 -35.17 -4.02 6.94
N ALA A 370 -35.04 -5.25 6.47
CA ALA A 370 -36.07 -5.88 5.65
C ALA A 370 -37.31 -6.25 6.49
N GLU A 371 -38.47 -6.17 5.89
CA GLU A 371 -39.75 -6.50 6.57
C GLU A 371 -39.84 -7.96 7.02
N ASN A 372 -39.08 -8.87 6.39
CA ASN A 372 -39.01 -10.28 6.71
C ASN A 372 -37.96 -10.64 7.77
N LEU A 373 -37.37 -9.63 8.45
CA LEU A 373 -36.45 -9.86 9.55
C LEU A 373 -37.20 -10.45 10.74
N ASP A 374 -36.64 -11.50 11.37
CA ASP A 374 -37.16 -12.01 12.62
C ASP A 374 -36.72 -11.10 13.78
N PHE A 375 -37.60 -10.18 14.17
CA PHE A 375 -37.33 -9.20 15.23
C PHE A 375 -37.16 -9.84 16.60
N ASP A 376 -37.72 -11.02 16.82
CA ASP A 376 -37.62 -11.70 18.13
C ASP A 376 -36.23 -12.25 18.40
N SER A 377 -35.51 -12.61 17.36
CA SER A 377 -34.16 -13.17 17.44
C SER A 377 -33.06 -12.21 16.93
N SER A 378 -33.43 -11.06 16.34
CA SER A 378 -32.47 -10.15 15.73
C SER A 378 -31.86 -9.18 16.75
N LEU A 379 -30.52 -9.13 16.75
CA LEU A 379 -29.70 -8.30 17.65
C LEU A 379 -28.58 -7.64 16.87
N VAL A 380 -28.33 -6.35 17.15
CA VAL A 380 -27.13 -5.64 16.68
C VAL A 380 -26.21 -5.40 17.87
N THR A 381 -24.96 -5.81 17.75
CA THR A 381 -23.90 -5.53 18.73
C THR A 381 -22.80 -4.72 18.07
N VAL A 382 -22.39 -3.65 18.71
CA VAL A 382 -21.29 -2.79 18.26
C VAL A 382 -20.07 -3.09 19.12
N TYR A 383 -18.95 -3.30 18.45
CA TYR A 383 -17.65 -3.52 19.07
C TYR A 383 -16.72 -2.34 18.76
N ALA A 384 -15.86 -1.99 19.71
CA ALA A 384 -14.74 -1.09 19.50
C ALA A 384 -13.45 -1.81 19.93
N ASN A 385 -12.54 -2.02 18.99
CA ASN A 385 -11.30 -2.78 19.24
C ASN A 385 -11.60 -4.13 19.95
N ASP A 386 -12.50 -4.92 19.37
CA ASP A 386 -12.95 -6.25 19.84
C ASP A 386 -13.71 -6.27 21.19
N LYS A 387 -13.98 -5.10 21.76
CA LYS A 387 -14.77 -4.99 22.99
C LYS A 387 -16.20 -4.57 22.67
N PRO A 388 -17.22 -5.29 23.13
CA PRO A 388 -18.61 -4.87 22.94
C PRO A 388 -18.88 -3.58 23.73
N ILE A 389 -19.37 -2.56 23.03
CA ILE A 389 -19.69 -1.26 23.61
C ILE A 389 -21.20 -0.99 23.71
N GLY A 390 -21.98 -1.76 23.00
CA GLY A 390 -23.43 -1.68 23.06
C GLY A 390 -24.11 -2.76 22.24
N SER A 391 -25.29 -3.18 22.70
CA SER A 391 -26.15 -4.09 21.97
C SER A 391 -27.59 -3.58 21.98
N LYS A 392 -28.30 -3.80 20.89
CA LYS A 392 -29.72 -3.47 20.77
C LYS A 392 -30.47 -4.55 20.04
N LYS A 393 -31.58 -5.01 20.63
CA LYS A 393 -32.56 -5.81 19.94
C LYS A 393 -33.30 -4.92 18.93
N LEU A 394 -33.49 -5.40 17.71
CA LEU A 394 -34.19 -4.67 16.64
C LEU A 394 -35.70 -4.70 16.81
#